data_3731cf1f761c8260f837cda904b59895
#
_entry.id   3731cf1f761c8260f837cda904b59895
#
_cell.length_a   1.000
_cell.length_b   1.000
_cell.length_c   1.000
_cell.angle_alpha   90.00
_cell.angle_beta   90.00
_cell.angle_gamma   90.00
#
_symmetry.space_group_name_H-M   'P 1'
#
loop_
_entity.id
_entity.type
_entity.pdbx_description
1 polymer ?
#
loop_
_entity_poly.entity_id
_entity_poly.type
_entity_poly.pdbx_seq_one_letter_code
_entity_poly.pdbx_strand_id
1 'polypeptide(L)'
;MPDSSITKKALAAAIKELMAERPLNKISVGDICEQCSMNRKSFYYHFKDKYDLVNWVFYTEFVEQLMQEGMESPWGFLQSICTYFYDNRAFYVNALEQT
;
A
#
# COMPACT_ATOMS: atom_id res chain seq x y z
N MET A 1 -19.40 12.53 8.16
CA MET A 1 -19.05 12.19 6.79
C MET A 1 -17.88 11.21 6.77
N PRO A 2 -18.01 10.05 6.13
CA PRO A 2 -16.89 9.14 6.11
C PRO A 2 -15.75 9.77 5.32
N ASP A 3 -14.59 9.76 5.94
CA ASP A 3 -13.40 10.27 5.33
C ASP A 3 -12.91 9.26 4.30
N SER A 4 -12.80 9.68 3.03
CA SER A 4 -12.30 8.81 1.98
C SER A 4 -10.88 8.32 2.28
N SER A 5 -10.13 9.10 3.05
CA SER A 5 -8.80 8.70 3.50
C SER A 5 -8.85 7.46 4.39
N ILE A 6 -9.85 7.36 5.27
CA ILE A 6 -10.03 6.19 6.13
C ILE A 6 -10.32 4.95 5.29
N THR A 7 -11.20 5.08 4.29
CA THR A 7 -11.55 3.99 3.41
C THR A 7 -10.34 3.53 2.59
N LYS A 8 -9.59 4.47 2.04
CA LYS A 8 -8.39 4.14 1.26
C LYS A 8 -7.35 3.45 2.11
N LYS A 9 -7.15 3.91 3.35
CA LYS A 9 -6.19 3.29 4.26
C LYS A 9 -6.60 1.87 4.65
N ALA A 10 -7.89 1.63 4.82
CA ALA A 10 -8.38 0.28 5.12
C ALA A 10 -8.13 -0.66 3.94
N LEU A 11 -8.38 -0.20 2.73
CA LEU A 11 -8.10 -0.98 1.52
C LEU A 11 -6.60 -1.24 1.36
N ALA A 12 -5.78 -0.23 1.66
CA ALA A 12 -4.33 -0.36 1.59
C ALA A 12 -3.81 -1.40 2.60
N ALA A 13 -4.31 -1.36 3.82
CA ALA A 13 -3.93 -2.34 4.84
C ALA A 13 -4.32 -3.74 4.40
N ALA A 14 -5.52 -3.89 3.83
CA ALA A 14 -6.01 -5.18 3.36
C ALA A 14 -5.12 -5.77 2.27
N ILE A 15 -4.76 -4.99 1.26
CA ILE A 15 -3.93 -5.51 0.17
C ILE A 15 -2.52 -5.83 0.65
N LYS A 16 -1.97 -5.05 1.58
CA LYS A 16 -0.65 -5.34 2.14
C LYS A 16 -0.65 -6.65 2.93
N GLU A 17 -1.69 -6.89 3.71
CA GLU A 17 -1.82 -8.13 4.46
C GLU A 17 -1.91 -9.34 3.52
N LEU A 18 -2.70 -9.22 2.46
CA LEU A 18 -2.84 -10.29 1.49
C LEU A 18 -1.55 -10.53 0.72
N MET A 19 -0.83 -9.47 0.36
CA MET A 19 0.43 -9.59 -0.38
C MET A 19 1.55 -10.18 0.46
N ALA A 20 1.43 -10.16 1.77
CA ALA A 20 2.38 -10.84 2.64
C ALA A 20 2.22 -12.36 2.58
N GLU A 21 1.07 -12.84 2.13
CA GLU A 21 0.75 -14.27 2.12
C GLU A 21 0.71 -14.89 0.74
N ARG A 22 0.42 -14.09 -0.31
CA ARG A 22 0.29 -14.64 -1.66
C ARG A 22 0.64 -13.61 -2.73
N PRO A 23 0.94 -14.07 -3.95
CA PRO A 23 1.30 -13.16 -5.06
C PRO A 23 0.14 -12.25 -5.44
N LEU A 24 0.48 -11.07 -5.90
CA LEU A 24 -0.52 -10.09 -6.28
C LEU A 24 -1.48 -10.61 -7.36
N ASN A 25 -0.96 -11.40 -8.31
CA ASN A 25 -1.80 -11.94 -9.38
C ASN A 25 -2.84 -12.97 -8.87
N LYS A 26 -2.70 -13.42 -7.61
CA LYS A 26 -3.66 -14.31 -6.98
C LYS A 26 -4.61 -13.59 -6.03
N ILE A 27 -4.55 -12.28 -6.00
CA ILE A 27 -5.40 -11.46 -5.14
C ILE A 27 -6.39 -10.71 -6.02
N SER A 28 -7.68 -10.88 -5.75
CA SER A 28 -8.74 -10.19 -6.49
C SER A 28 -9.23 -8.98 -5.70
N VAL A 29 -9.95 -8.09 -6.38
CA VAL A 29 -10.62 -6.98 -5.69
C VAL A 29 -11.59 -7.51 -4.65
N GLY A 30 -12.27 -8.62 -4.95
CA GLY A 30 -13.16 -9.26 -3.97
C GLY A 30 -12.44 -9.70 -2.72
N ASP A 31 -11.23 -10.27 -2.87
CA ASP A 31 -10.42 -10.67 -1.73
C ASP A 31 -10.06 -9.48 -0.86
N ILE A 32 -9.67 -8.37 -1.48
CA ILE A 32 -9.30 -7.15 -0.77
C ILE A 32 -10.50 -6.62 0.02
N CYS A 33 -11.64 -6.55 -0.62
CA CYS A 33 -12.86 -6.06 0.01
C CYS A 33 -13.31 -6.94 1.16
N GLU A 34 -13.22 -8.25 0.99
CA GLU A 34 -13.56 -9.19 2.06
C GLU A 34 -12.65 -9.03 3.26
N GLN A 35 -11.38 -8.81 3.02
CA GLN A 35 -10.39 -8.66 4.08
C GLN A 35 -10.71 -7.48 5.01
N CYS A 36 -11.28 -6.39 4.46
CA CYS A 36 -11.59 -5.20 5.25
C CYS A 36 -13.09 -4.93 5.37
N SER A 37 -13.92 -5.93 5.07
CA SER A 37 -15.38 -5.86 5.24
C SER A 37 -16.02 -4.71 4.44
N MET A 38 -15.55 -4.52 3.22
CA MET A 38 -16.09 -3.51 2.31
C MET A 38 -16.66 -4.19 1.07
N ASN A 39 -17.52 -3.48 0.34
CA ASN A 39 -18.05 -4.00 -0.91
C ASN A 39 -17.23 -3.49 -2.10
N ARG A 40 -17.42 -4.13 -3.27
CA ARG A 40 -16.68 -3.77 -4.47
C ARG A 40 -16.97 -2.36 -4.94
N LYS A 41 -18.19 -1.89 -4.72
CA LYS A 41 -18.58 -0.54 -5.08
C LYS A 41 -17.72 0.50 -4.39
N SER A 42 -17.45 0.29 -3.09
CA SER A 42 -16.57 1.18 -2.33
C SER A 42 -15.16 1.18 -2.90
N PHE A 43 -14.66 -0.01 -3.28
CA PHE A 43 -13.33 -0.10 -3.90
C PHE A 43 -13.28 0.72 -5.19
N TYR A 44 -14.20 0.46 -6.11
CA TYR A 44 -14.18 1.10 -7.43
C TYR A 44 -14.53 2.59 -7.40
N TYR A 45 -15.07 3.05 -6.30
CA TYR A 45 -15.24 4.49 -6.09
C TYR A 45 -13.89 5.20 -5.96
N HIS A 46 -12.92 4.54 -5.36
CA HIS A 46 -11.61 5.14 -5.06
C HIS A 46 -10.50 4.70 -5.99
N PHE A 47 -10.55 3.49 -6.51
CA PHE A 47 -9.46 2.92 -7.32
C PHE A 47 -10.01 2.23 -8.56
N LYS A 48 -9.26 2.34 -9.63
CA LYS A 48 -9.64 1.73 -10.91
C LYS A 48 -9.49 0.21 -10.87
N ASP A 49 -8.40 -0.26 -10.26
CA ASP A 49 -8.09 -1.69 -10.13
C ASP A 49 -7.12 -1.88 -8.97
N LYS A 50 -6.71 -3.14 -8.75
CA LYS A 50 -5.80 -3.44 -7.64
C LYS A 50 -4.42 -2.82 -7.84
N TYR A 51 -3.98 -2.63 -9.08
CA TYR A 51 -2.69 -2.00 -9.36
C TYR A 51 -2.71 -0.52 -9.04
N ASP A 52 -3.84 0.13 -9.26
CA ASP A 52 -4.04 1.52 -8.87
C ASP A 52 -3.91 1.66 -7.34
N LEU A 53 -4.47 0.72 -6.60
CA LEU A 53 -4.34 0.68 -5.13
C LEU A 53 -2.88 0.50 -4.71
N VAL A 54 -2.15 -0.41 -5.37
CA VAL A 54 -0.72 -0.63 -5.07
C VAL A 54 0.07 0.66 -5.30
N ASN A 55 -0.20 1.34 -6.40
CA ASN A 55 0.46 2.61 -6.69
C ASN A 55 0.17 3.66 -5.63
N TRP A 56 -1.06 3.71 -5.14
CA TRP A 56 -1.45 4.65 -4.10
C TRP A 56 -0.72 4.34 -2.79
N VAL A 57 -0.59 3.05 -2.44
CA VAL A 57 0.12 2.62 -1.24
C VAL A 57 1.58 3.07 -1.32
N PHE A 58 2.23 2.79 -2.45
CA PHE A 58 3.63 3.18 -2.65
C PHE A 58 3.79 4.69 -2.50
N TYR A 59 2.98 5.44 -3.24
CA TYR A 59 3.09 6.90 -3.24
C TYR A 59 2.86 7.46 -1.84
N THR A 60 1.79 7.03 -1.18
CA THR A 60 1.42 7.59 0.10
C THR A 60 2.42 7.25 1.19
N GLU A 61 2.83 5.99 1.27
CA GLU A 61 3.76 5.56 2.33
C GLU A 61 5.15 6.09 2.11
N PHE A 62 5.64 6.05 0.88
CA PHE A 62 6.97 6.52 0.57
C PHE A 62 7.07 8.03 0.77
N VAL A 63 6.09 8.77 0.27
CA VAL A 63 6.08 10.23 0.40
C VAL A 63 5.92 10.65 1.87
N GLU A 64 5.06 9.97 2.62
CA GLU A 64 4.91 10.24 4.05
C GLU A 64 6.23 10.01 4.78
N GLN A 65 6.93 8.94 4.45
CA GLN A 65 8.22 8.64 5.07
C GLN A 65 9.22 9.76 4.80
N LEU A 66 9.29 10.23 3.55
CA LEU A 66 10.17 11.33 3.19
C LEU A 66 9.87 12.60 3.98
N MET A 67 8.59 12.90 4.14
CA MET A 67 8.17 14.12 4.82
C MET A 67 8.37 14.06 6.32
N GLN A 68 8.19 12.88 6.91
CA GLN A 68 8.34 12.72 8.35
C GLN A 68 9.79 12.78 8.80
N GLU A 69 10.68 12.18 8.03
CA GLU A 69 12.09 12.10 8.42
C GLU A 69 12.82 13.43 8.22
N GLY A 70 12.32 14.26 7.31
CA GLY A 70 12.99 15.51 7.00
C GLY A 70 14.35 15.24 6.36
N MET A 71 15.08 16.31 6.13
CA MET A 71 16.39 16.22 5.50
C MET A 71 17.47 16.74 6.44
N GLU A 72 17.40 16.37 7.70
CA GLU A 72 18.35 16.83 8.69
C GLU A 72 19.75 16.31 8.43
N SER A 73 19.83 15.10 7.89
CA SER A 73 21.12 14.47 7.61
C SER A 73 20.94 13.54 6.39
N PRO A 74 21.82 13.67 5.38
CA PRO A 74 21.75 12.75 4.23
C PRO A 74 21.90 11.30 4.64
N TRP A 75 22.73 11.00 5.63
CA TRP A 75 22.92 9.65 6.12
C TRP A 75 21.69 9.11 6.83
N GLY A 76 21.08 9.92 7.70
CA GLY A 76 19.85 9.54 8.40
C GLY A 76 18.71 9.31 7.42
N PHE A 77 18.60 10.16 6.42
CA PHE A 77 17.59 10.03 5.37
C PHE A 77 17.76 8.70 4.62
N LEU A 78 19.00 8.39 4.24
CA LEU A 78 19.28 7.13 3.54
C LEU A 78 18.95 5.92 4.40
N GLN A 79 19.31 5.96 5.68
CA GLN A 79 18.98 4.87 6.61
C GLN A 79 17.47 4.68 6.73
N SER A 80 16.73 5.77 6.82
CA SER A 80 15.27 5.72 6.93
C SER A 80 14.63 5.07 5.70
N ILE A 81 15.12 5.42 4.51
CA ILE A 81 14.62 4.84 3.28
C ILE A 81 14.93 3.34 3.23
N CYS A 82 16.14 2.95 3.57
CA CYS A 82 16.54 1.54 3.57
C CYS A 82 15.71 0.75 4.57
N THR A 83 15.50 1.29 5.76
CA THR A 83 14.68 0.64 6.78
C THR A 83 13.23 0.48 6.30
N TYR A 84 12.69 1.52 5.67
CA TYR A 84 11.33 1.48 5.15
C TYR A 84 11.18 0.35 4.12
N PHE A 85 12.09 0.27 3.15
CA PHE A 85 11.98 -0.77 2.12
C PHE A 85 12.23 -2.15 2.70
N TYR A 86 13.12 -2.29 3.66
CA TYR A 86 13.34 -3.56 4.31
C TYR A 86 12.10 -4.03 5.07
N ASP A 87 11.49 -3.14 5.85
CA ASP A 87 10.30 -3.48 6.63
C ASP A 87 9.10 -3.82 5.75
N ASN A 88 9.06 -3.26 4.55
CA ASN A 88 7.96 -3.49 3.60
C ASN A 88 8.38 -4.36 2.42
N ARG A 89 9.45 -5.13 2.57
CA ARG A 89 10.05 -5.87 1.44
C ARG A 89 9.10 -6.85 0.78
N ALA A 90 8.27 -7.52 1.56
CA ALA A 90 7.33 -8.49 0.99
C ALA A 90 6.35 -7.80 0.02
N PHE A 91 5.88 -6.63 0.38
CA PHE A 91 4.99 -5.85 -0.46
C PHE A 91 5.69 -5.46 -1.77
N TYR A 92 6.90 -4.90 -1.69
CA TYR A 92 7.58 -4.39 -2.87
C TYR A 92 8.09 -5.49 -3.79
N VAL A 93 8.60 -6.57 -3.21
CA VAL A 93 9.04 -7.72 -4.02
C VAL A 93 7.85 -8.29 -4.77
N ASN A 94 6.72 -8.48 -4.09
CA ASN A 94 5.51 -9.00 -4.70
C ASN A 94 5.03 -8.08 -5.83
N ALA A 95 4.97 -6.77 -5.58
CA ALA A 95 4.52 -5.81 -6.58
C ALA A 95 5.43 -5.81 -7.80
N LEU A 96 6.74 -5.83 -7.60
CA LEU A 96 7.70 -5.80 -8.70
C LEU A 96 7.67 -7.09 -9.52
N GLU A 97 7.47 -8.23 -8.89
CA GLU A 97 7.40 -9.51 -9.61
C GLU A 97 6.17 -9.62 -10.48
N GLN A 98 5.14 -8.83 -10.22
CA GLN A 98 3.87 -8.90 -10.95
C GLN A 98 3.75 -7.84 -12.04
N THR A 99 4.75 -7.02 -12.24
CA THR A 99 4.71 -5.99 -13.30
C THR A 99 5.35 -6.46 -14.59
#